data_479a1748ca2f2556526c6f20e00c50ee
#
_entry.id   479a1748ca2f2556526c6f20e00c50ee
#
_cell.length_a   1.000
_cell.length_b   1.000
_cell.length_c   1.000
_cell.angle_alpha   90.00
_cell.angle_beta   90.00
_cell.angle_gamma   90.00
#
_symmetry.space_group_name_H-M   'P 1'
#
loop_
_entity.id
_entity.type
_entity.pdbx_description
1 polymer ?
#
loop_
_entity_poly.entity_id
_entity_poly.type
_entity_poly.pdbx_seq_one_letter_code
_entity_poly.pdbx_strand_id
1 'polypeptide(L)'
;MAIIYTYPTATPSGADNIIGTQVDPITEENKTVQFNLGAVNSLATQNYLETTVTVTNAQLTALQTTDVELIPAQGANKYIKLLEAAAFLDYTAPAFTFASTLSISINSVQQTRIPSSFGQSAADAVFNCAPAEAIIAENTALKLTTSGAVGGGGGSTMQIKIRYQVLDKTDF
;
A
#
# COMPACT_ATOMS: atom_id res chain seq x y z
N MET A 1 -41.45 -22.05 -19.06
CA MET A 1 -39.98 -21.90 -18.94
C MET A 1 -39.64 -20.49 -19.44
N ALA A 2 -39.30 -19.54 -18.56
CA ALA A 2 -38.95 -18.19 -18.97
C ALA A 2 -37.52 -18.20 -19.49
N ILE A 3 -37.34 -17.84 -20.76
CA ILE A 3 -36.01 -17.76 -21.39
C ILE A 3 -35.45 -16.37 -21.07
N ILE A 4 -34.44 -16.29 -20.19
CA ILE A 4 -33.75 -15.07 -19.79
C ILE A 4 -32.63 -14.77 -20.80
N TYR A 5 -32.99 -14.48 -22.09
CA TYR A 5 -31.95 -14.20 -23.11
C TYR A 5 -31.83 -12.73 -23.52
N THR A 6 -32.49 -11.80 -22.83
CA THR A 6 -32.53 -10.40 -23.26
C THR A 6 -32.27 -9.41 -22.13
N TYR A 7 -31.29 -9.68 -21.27
CA TYR A 7 -30.81 -8.61 -20.43
C TYR A 7 -29.78 -7.78 -21.22
N PRO A 8 -29.97 -6.48 -21.33
CA PRO A 8 -28.95 -5.61 -21.91
C PRO A 8 -27.67 -5.76 -21.07
N THR A 9 -26.54 -5.89 -21.75
CA THR A 9 -25.24 -5.86 -21.11
C THR A 9 -25.00 -4.47 -20.50
N ALA A 10 -25.35 -4.31 -19.23
CA ALA A 10 -25.02 -3.12 -18.45
C ALA A 10 -23.73 -3.39 -17.67
N THR A 11 -22.87 -2.39 -17.56
CA THR A 11 -21.73 -2.48 -16.65
C THR A 11 -22.25 -2.42 -15.22
N PRO A 12 -22.00 -3.46 -14.36
CA PRO A 12 -22.46 -3.45 -12.99
C PRO A 12 -21.87 -2.27 -12.20
N SER A 13 -22.66 -1.68 -11.33
CA SER A 13 -22.24 -0.63 -10.40
C SER A 13 -22.28 -1.16 -8.96
N GLY A 14 -21.60 -0.47 -8.04
CA GLY A 14 -21.62 -0.83 -6.62
C GLY A 14 -23.02 -0.71 -5.97
N ALA A 15 -23.97 -0.04 -6.63
CA ALA A 15 -25.37 0.07 -6.17
C ALA A 15 -26.26 -1.08 -6.65
N ASP A 16 -25.80 -1.89 -7.60
CA ASP A 16 -26.57 -3.02 -8.11
C ASP A 16 -26.68 -4.15 -7.07
N ASN A 17 -27.77 -4.91 -7.16
CA ASN A 17 -28.02 -6.03 -6.27
C ASN A 17 -27.91 -7.37 -7.02
N ILE A 18 -27.33 -8.34 -6.36
CA ILE A 18 -27.26 -9.73 -6.80
C ILE A 18 -28.25 -10.54 -5.97
N ILE A 19 -29.03 -11.38 -6.63
CA ILE A 19 -29.89 -12.35 -5.95
C ILE A 19 -29.08 -13.63 -5.69
N GLY A 20 -29.03 -14.05 -4.46
CA GLY A 20 -28.33 -15.28 -4.03
C GLY A 20 -29.09 -16.04 -2.98
N THR A 21 -28.54 -17.16 -2.55
CA THR A 21 -29.08 -17.97 -1.47
C THR A 21 -28.20 -17.87 -0.25
N GLN A 22 -28.78 -17.61 0.90
CA GLN A 22 -28.11 -17.63 2.20
C GLN A 22 -28.69 -18.76 3.03
N VAL A 23 -27.83 -19.53 3.69
CA VAL A 23 -28.25 -20.53 4.67
C VAL A 23 -28.50 -19.84 6.00
N ASP A 24 -29.69 -20.04 6.57
CA ASP A 24 -29.99 -19.57 7.92
C ASP A 24 -29.16 -20.38 8.93
N PRO A 25 -28.30 -19.75 9.77
CA PRO A 25 -27.42 -20.50 10.66
C PRO A 25 -28.15 -21.20 11.83
N ILE A 26 -29.45 -20.91 12.04
CA ILE A 26 -30.25 -21.50 13.11
C ILE A 26 -31.13 -22.61 12.57
N THR A 27 -31.80 -22.35 11.43
CA THR A 27 -32.78 -23.32 10.86
C THR A 27 -32.19 -24.20 9.76
N GLU A 28 -30.99 -23.90 9.29
CA GLU A 28 -30.30 -24.53 8.15
C GLU A 28 -31.10 -24.45 6.83
N GLU A 29 -32.14 -23.61 6.79
CA GLU A 29 -32.95 -23.42 5.60
C GLU A 29 -32.29 -22.41 4.63
N ASN A 30 -32.50 -22.68 3.33
CA ASN A 30 -32.07 -21.78 2.28
C ASN A 30 -33.05 -20.61 2.11
N LYS A 31 -32.56 -19.37 2.27
CA LYS A 31 -33.35 -18.17 2.01
C LYS A 31 -32.83 -17.45 0.78
N THR A 32 -33.69 -17.00 -0.10
CA THR A 32 -33.33 -16.12 -1.20
C THR A 32 -33.12 -14.71 -0.63
N VAL A 33 -31.94 -14.14 -0.85
CA VAL A 33 -31.58 -12.82 -0.38
C VAL A 33 -30.97 -11.97 -1.48
N GLN A 34 -31.06 -10.67 -1.33
CA GLN A 34 -30.37 -9.71 -2.20
C GLN A 34 -29.07 -9.27 -1.53
N PHE A 35 -27.99 -9.31 -2.27
CA PHE A 35 -26.69 -8.76 -1.85
C PHE A 35 -26.38 -7.53 -2.69
N ASN A 36 -26.02 -6.44 -2.05
CA ASN A 36 -25.51 -5.27 -2.76
C ASN A 36 -24.14 -5.61 -3.36
N LEU A 37 -23.92 -5.32 -4.62
CA LEU A 37 -22.68 -5.64 -5.33
C LEU A 37 -21.47 -4.94 -4.70
N GLY A 38 -21.64 -3.73 -4.18
CA GLY A 38 -20.61 -3.01 -3.43
C GLY A 38 -20.20 -3.74 -2.14
N ALA A 39 -21.18 -4.29 -1.41
CA ALA A 39 -20.93 -5.08 -0.21
C ALA A 39 -20.21 -6.41 -0.53
N VAL A 40 -20.62 -7.08 -1.60
CA VAL A 40 -19.94 -8.31 -2.08
C VAL A 40 -18.51 -8.00 -2.52
N ASN A 41 -18.30 -6.89 -3.24
CA ASN A 41 -16.97 -6.48 -3.65
C ASN A 41 -16.08 -6.10 -2.46
N SER A 42 -16.64 -5.49 -1.40
CA SER A 42 -15.89 -5.19 -0.18
C SER A 42 -15.47 -6.44 0.60
N LEU A 43 -16.23 -7.52 0.50
CA LEU A 43 -15.86 -8.84 1.06
C LEU A 43 -14.81 -9.54 0.19
N ALA A 44 -14.88 -9.36 -1.13
CA ALA A 44 -13.96 -9.96 -2.08
C ALA A 44 -12.62 -9.19 -2.18
N THR A 45 -12.63 -7.88 -1.98
CA THR A 45 -11.40 -7.10 -1.84
C THR A 45 -10.82 -7.37 -0.46
N GLN A 46 -9.71 -8.10 -0.44
CA GLN A 46 -8.91 -8.18 0.79
C GLN A 46 -8.75 -6.77 1.36
N ASN A 47 -8.88 -6.65 2.66
CA ASN A 47 -8.89 -5.40 3.42
C ASN A 47 -7.51 -4.71 3.34
N TYR A 48 -7.12 -4.22 2.14
CA TYR A 48 -5.90 -3.44 1.97
C TYR A 48 -6.20 -2.00 1.57
N LEU A 49 -5.33 -1.12 2.00
CA LEU A 49 -5.32 0.28 1.66
C LEU A 49 -4.17 0.55 0.69
N GLU A 50 -4.35 1.51 -0.20
CA GLU A 50 -3.29 2.01 -1.09
C GLU A 50 -3.06 3.49 -0.84
N THR A 51 -1.80 3.89 -0.88
CA THR A 51 -1.40 5.30 -0.88
C THR A 51 -0.17 5.51 -1.76
N THR A 52 -0.02 6.72 -2.26
CA THR A 52 1.19 7.16 -2.97
C THR A 52 1.72 8.42 -2.29
N VAL A 53 2.96 8.37 -1.87
CA VAL A 53 3.64 9.49 -1.21
C VAL A 53 4.73 10.00 -2.14
N THR A 54 4.69 11.31 -2.44
CA THR A 54 5.77 11.98 -3.18
C THR A 54 6.79 12.51 -2.20
N VAL A 55 8.00 12.00 -2.30
CA VAL A 55 9.16 12.43 -1.51
C VAL A 55 9.96 13.40 -2.36
N THR A 56 10.05 14.65 -1.91
CA THR A 56 10.75 15.72 -2.63
C THR A 56 12.27 15.57 -2.54
N ASN A 57 13.01 16.24 -3.40
CA ASN A 57 14.48 16.31 -3.33
C ASN A 57 14.96 16.76 -1.94
N ALA A 58 14.36 17.81 -1.38
CA ALA A 58 14.71 18.33 -0.06
C ALA A 58 14.52 17.28 1.06
N GLN A 59 13.45 16.52 1.00
CA GLN A 59 13.19 15.42 1.95
C GLN A 59 14.20 14.28 1.78
N LEU A 60 14.50 13.90 0.52
CA LEU A 60 15.49 12.84 0.24
C LEU A 60 16.89 13.24 0.74
N THR A 61 17.32 14.46 0.49
CA THR A 61 18.64 14.94 0.95
C THR A 61 18.74 15.12 2.46
N ALA A 62 17.62 15.37 3.14
CA ALA A 62 17.55 15.45 4.60
C ALA A 62 17.37 14.07 5.28
N LEU A 63 17.20 12.99 4.51
CA LEU A 63 16.72 11.68 5.01
C LEU A 63 17.70 11.04 6.02
N GLN A 64 18.98 11.37 5.99
CA GLN A 64 19.95 10.89 6.98
C GLN A 64 19.64 11.38 8.40
N THR A 65 19.01 12.53 8.54
CA THR A 65 18.71 13.18 9.82
C THR A 65 17.22 13.24 10.14
N THR A 66 16.38 13.15 9.12
CA THR A 66 14.93 13.31 9.25
C THR A 66 14.22 12.28 8.39
N ASP A 67 13.60 11.30 9.04
CA ASP A 67 12.79 10.30 8.35
C ASP A 67 11.59 10.94 7.65
N VAL A 68 11.16 10.36 6.53
CA VAL A 68 9.91 10.75 5.87
C VAL A 68 8.81 9.77 6.26
N GLU A 69 7.74 10.28 6.86
CA GLU A 69 6.56 9.48 7.17
C GLU A 69 5.81 9.14 5.89
N LEU A 70 5.60 7.86 5.64
CA LEU A 70 4.86 7.33 4.49
C LEU A 70 3.41 7.00 4.85
N ILE A 71 3.21 6.43 6.03
CA ILE A 71 1.89 6.13 6.58
C ILE A 71 1.94 6.49 8.07
N PRO A 72 1.03 7.36 8.56
CA PRO A 72 0.99 7.74 9.96
C PRO A 72 0.60 6.54 10.85
N ALA A 73 0.96 6.61 12.12
CA ALA A 73 0.51 5.67 13.13
C ALA A 73 -1.02 5.64 13.20
N GLN A 74 -1.59 4.43 13.31
CA GLN A 74 -3.03 4.19 13.17
C GLN A 74 -3.79 4.22 14.50
N GLY A 75 -3.11 4.51 15.61
CA GLY A 75 -3.68 4.55 16.96
C GLY A 75 -3.44 3.27 17.76
N ALA A 76 -3.87 3.30 19.02
CA ALA A 76 -3.69 2.19 19.94
C ALA A 76 -4.36 0.91 19.43
N ASN A 77 -3.78 -0.23 19.69
CA ASN A 77 -4.19 -1.56 19.24
C ASN A 77 -4.18 -1.77 17.72
N LYS A 78 -3.57 -0.88 16.95
CA LYS A 78 -3.48 -0.97 15.48
C LYS A 78 -2.04 -1.23 15.05
N TYR A 79 -1.91 -2.05 14.02
CA TYR A 79 -0.64 -2.43 13.40
C TYR A 79 -0.70 -2.17 11.90
N ILE A 80 0.38 -1.66 11.32
CA ILE A 80 0.52 -1.51 9.87
C ILE A 80 1.29 -2.72 9.34
N LYS A 81 0.67 -3.50 8.46
CA LYS A 81 1.31 -4.60 7.73
C LYS A 81 1.56 -4.15 6.29
N LEU A 82 2.82 -4.00 5.92
CA LEU A 82 3.21 -3.72 4.53
C LEU A 82 2.96 -4.97 3.68
N LEU A 83 2.19 -4.84 2.59
CA LEU A 83 1.92 -5.91 1.63
C LEU A 83 2.78 -5.78 0.39
N GLU A 84 2.93 -4.55 -0.11
CA GLU A 84 3.68 -4.26 -1.32
C GLU A 84 4.15 -2.81 -1.30
N ALA A 85 5.29 -2.53 -1.90
CA ALA A 85 5.73 -1.19 -2.18
C ALA A 85 6.41 -1.11 -3.56
N ALA A 86 6.23 0.01 -4.23
CA ALA A 86 6.94 0.33 -5.46
C ALA A 86 7.45 1.77 -5.39
N ALA A 87 8.67 1.98 -5.82
CA ALA A 87 9.26 3.31 -5.92
C ALA A 87 9.39 3.70 -7.40
N PHE A 88 8.98 4.91 -7.73
CA PHE A 88 9.21 5.56 -9.02
C PHE A 88 10.11 6.77 -8.81
N LEU A 89 11.22 6.82 -9.54
CA LEU A 89 12.11 7.97 -9.58
C LEU A 89 11.74 8.82 -10.81
N ASP A 90 11.34 10.06 -10.55
CA ASP A 90 11.16 11.11 -11.56
C ASP A 90 12.47 11.88 -11.62
N TYR A 91 13.26 11.59 -12.65
CA TYR A 91 14.65 12.06 -12.76
C TYR A 91 14.74 13.48 -13.31
N THR A 92 15.50 14.31 -12.61
CA THR A 92 15.98 15.60 -13.10
C THR A 92 17.48 15.72 -12.77
N ALA A 93 18.29 16.01 -13.77
CA ALA A 93 19.76 16.09 -13.61
C ALA A 93 20.17 17.15 -12.56
N PRO A 94 21.26 16.88 -11.79
CA PRO A 94 22.06 15.66 -11.74
C PRO A 94 21.40 14.53 -10.94
N ALA A 95 21.84 13.28 -11.16
CA ALA A 95 21.40 12.13 -10.39
C ALA A 95 21.72 12.28 -8.89
N PHE A 96 20.95 11.58 -8.06
CA PHE A 96 21.29 11.48 -6.62
C PHE A 96 22.58 10.69 -6.40
N THR A 97 23.22 10.97 -5.27
CA THR A 97 24.29 10.14 -4.70
C THR A 97 23.79 9.58 -3.38
N PHE A 98 23.63 8.26 -3.28
CA PHE A 98 23.22 7.58 -2.06
C PHE A 98 24.41 6.83 -1.48
N ALA A 99 24.82 7.17 -0.27
CA ALA A 99 25.88 6.45 0.43
C ALA A 99 25.39 5.12 1.02
N SER A 100 24.08 4.89 1.10
CA SER A 100 23.47 3.67 1.62
C SER A 100 22.15 3.40 0.90
N THR A 101 21.58 2.20 1.15
CA THR A 101 20.23 1.85 0.71
C THR A 101 19.17 2.69 1.45
N LEU A 102 18.04 2.91 0.79
CA LEU A 102 16.85 3.41 1.46
C LEU A 102 16.09 2.23 2.08
N SER A 103 15.47 2.44 3.23
CA SER A 103 14.69 1.43 3.92
C SER A 103 13.29 1.95 4.20
N ILE A 104 12.28 1.15 3.94
CA ILE A 104 10.94 1.38 4.45
C ILE A 104 10.85 0.59 5.76
N SER A 105 10.60 1.29 6.88
CA SER A 105 10.76 0.75 8.24
C SER A 105 9.57 1.08 9.14
N ILE A 106 9.28 0.19 10.08
CA ILE A 106 8.36 0.40 11.22
C ILE A 106 9.19 0.26 12.48
N ASN A 107 9.19 1.27 13.35
CA ASN A 107 9.96 1.28 14.60
C ASN A 107 11.44 0.85 14.40
N SER A 108 12.10 1.40 13.39
CA SER A 108 13.47 1.05 12.97
C SER A 108 13.65 -0.41 12.49
N VAL A 109 12.59 -1.21 12.45
CA VAL A 109 12.62 -2.56 11.85
C VAL A 109 12.34 -2.42 10.37
N GLN A 110 13.30 -2.82 9.56
CA GLN A 110 13.19 -2.73 8.11
C GLN A 110 12.14 -3.71 7.58
N GLN A 111 11.18 -3.18 6.81
CA GLN A 111 10.16 -3.95 6.13
C GLN A 111 10.56 -4.28 4.68
N THR A 112 11.26 -3.38 4.03
CA THR A 112 11.81 -3.58 2.67
C THR A 112 12.94 -2.60 2.38
N ARG A 113 13.64 -2.82 1.25
CA ARG A 113 14.77 -1.99 0.79
C ARG A 113 14.56 -1.48 -0.62
N ILE A 114 15.06 -0.25 -0.83
CA ILE A 114 15.25 0.34 -2.15
C ILE A 114 16.76 0.47 -2.34
N PRO A 115 17.39 -0.20 -3.31
CA PRO A 115 18.84 -0.16 -3.48
C PRO A 115 19.31 1.24 -3.85
N SER A 116 20.50 1.62 -3.40
CA SER A 116 21.10 2.93 -3.73
C SER A 116 21.24 3.13 -5.24
N SER A 117 21.55 2.09 -5.98
CA SER A 117 21.67 2.13 -7.45
C SER A 117 20.38 2.58 -8.15
N PHE A 118 19.21 2.28 -7.59
CA PHE A 118 17.93 2.77 -8.12
C PHE A 118 17.85 4.31 -8.00
N GLY A 119 18.12 4.86 -6.84
CA GLY A 119 18.10 6.31 -6.63
C GLY A 119 19.21 7.07 -7.38
N GLN A 120 20.29 6.37 -7.75
CA GLN A 120 21.39 6.90 -8.56
C GLN A 120 21.15 6.81 -10.07
N SER A 121 19.98 6.33 -10.50
CA SER A 121 19.63 6.29 -11.93
C SER A 121 19.71 7.70 -12.55
N ALA A 122 20.26 7.77 -13.74
CA ALA A 122 20.31 9.00 -14.54
C ALA A 122 19.14 9.05 -15.56
N ALA A 123 18.04 8.37 -15.26
CA ALA A 123 16.80 8.34 -16.01
C ALA A 123 15.65 7.97 -15.07
N ASP A 124 14.42 8.21 -15.51
CA ASP A 124 13.24 7.71 -14.84
C ASP A 124 13.34 6.19 -14.65
N ALA A 125 12.97 5.74 -13.46
CA ALA A 125 13.09 4.34 -13.10
C ALA A 125 11.96 3.89 -12.17
N VAL A 126 11.64 2.60 -12.20
CA VAL A 126 10.69 1.94 -11.28
C VAL A 126 11.39 0.80 -10.58
N PHE A 127 11.16 0.67 -9.29
CA PHE A 127 11.65 -0.44 -8.48
C PHE A 127 10.54 -1.03 -7.64
N ASN A 128 10.29 -2.33 -7.80
CA ASN A 128 9.33 -3.06 -6.97
C ASN A 128 10.05 -3.59 -5.72
N CYS A 129 9.54 -3.19 -4.57
CA CYS A 129 10.08 -3.57 -3.27
C CYS A 129 9.34 -4.81 -2.75
N ALA A 130 10.03 -5.93 -2.61
CA ALA A 130 9.48 -7.10 -1.94
C ALA A 130 9.49 -6.87 -0.43
N PRO A 131 8.34 -6.95 0.27
CA PRO A 131 8.30 -6.90 1.73
C PRO A 131 9.07 -8.08 2.33
N ALA A 132 9.81 -7.81 3.40
CA ALA A 132 10.37 -8.84 4.24
C ALA A 132 9.36 -9.27 5.31
N GLU A 133 9.40 -10.51 5.75
CA GLU A 133 8.70 -10.92 6.96
C GLU A 133 9.39 -10.25 8.16
N ALA A 134 8.72 -9.30 8.77
CA ALA A 134 9.26 -8.53 9.87
C ALA A 134 8.23 -8.31 10.97
N ILE A 135 8.71 -8.17 12.19
CA ILE A 135 7.88 -7.83 13.33
C ILE A 135 7.34 -6.42 13.14
N ILE A 136 6.03 -6.27 13.24
CA ILE A 136 5.33 -4.98 13.20
C ILE A 136 5.07 -4.49 14.62
N ALA A 137 5.14 -3.16 14.82
CA ALA A 137 4.92 -2.53 16.12
C ALA A 137 3.56 -1.84 16.17
N GLU A 138 2.92 -1.91 17.34
CA GLU A 138 1.65 -1.23 17.61
C GLU A 138 1.82 0.29 17.52
N ASN A 139 0.81 0.96 16.97
CA ASN A 139 0.71 2.42 16.90
C ASN A 139 1.98 3.11 16.39
N THR A 140 2.61 2.54 15.38
CA THR A 140 3.86 3.03 14.83
C THR A 140 3.72 3.35 13.34
N ALA A 141 4.26 4.50 12.92
CA ALA A 141 4.24 4.94 11.54
C ALA A 141 5.18 4.10 10.65
N LEU A 142 4.80 3.94 9.39
CA LEU A 142 5.69 3.44 8.34
C LEU A 142 6.50 4.60 7.78
N LYS A 143 7.82 4.50 7.76
CA LYS A 143 8.72 5.58 7.40
C LYS A 143 9.72 5.16 6.32
N LEU A 144 10.13 6.13 5.51
CA LEU A 144 11.32 6.01 4.67
C LEU A 144 12.52 6.52 5.47
N THR A 145 13.57 5.74 5.51
CA THR A 145 14.78 5.99 6.30
C THR A 145 16.04 5.67 5.50
N THR A 146 17.17 6.20 5.88
CA THR A 146 18.50 5.81 5.39
C THR A 146 19.56 5.99 6.47
N SER A 147 20.60 5.17 6.45
CA SER A 147 21.76 5.33 7.33
C SER A 147 22.88 6.14 6.70
N GLY A 148 22.79 6.44 5.42
CA GLY A 148 23.84 7.13 4.67
C GLY A 148 23.38 8.48 4.13
N ALA A 149 24.37 9.36 3.87
CA ALA A 149 24.11 10.65 3.27
C ALA A 149 23.48 10.50 1.87
N VAL A 150 22.60 11.42 1.55
CA VAL A 150 22.01 11.60 0.23
C VAL A 150 22.36 12.98 -0.29
N GLY A 151 22.91 13.03 -1.49
CA GLY A 151 23.27 14.30 -2.14
C GLY A 151 22.82 14.35 -3.60
N GLY A 152 22.95 15.50 -4.24
CA GLY A 152 22.60 15.68 -5.63
C GLY A 152 21.10 15.70 -5.88
N GLY A 153 20.68 15.06 -6.97
CA GLY A 153 19.27 14.86 -7.31
C GLY A 153 18.60 16.00 -8.08
N GLY A 154 19.27 17.16 -8.25
CA GLY A 154 18.71 18.29 -8.99
C GLY A 154 17.31 18.69 -8.51
N GLY A 155 16.30 18.47 -9.33
CA GLY A 155 14.89 18.62 -8.98
C GLY A 155 14.14 17.28 -8.90
N SER A 156 14.87 16.15 -8.94
CA SER A 156 14.27 14.80 -8.94
C SER A 156 13.38 14.57 -7.72
N THR A 157 12.32 13.82 -7.93
CA THR A 157 11.41 13.38 -6.85
C THR A 157 11.28 11.85 -6.87
N MET A 158 10.84 11.28 -5.75
CA MET A 158 10.56 9.86 -5.65
C MET A 158 9.13 9.65 -5.20
N GLN A 159 8.33 8.96 -5.99
CA GLN A 159 7.00 8.53 -5.59
C GLN A 159 7.08 7.10 -5.05
N ILE A 160 6.50 6.90 -3.88
CA ILE A 160 6.43 5.58 -3.25
C ILE A 160 4.96 5.19 -3.16
N LYS A 161 4.56 4.22 -3.97
CA LYS A 161 3.24 3.59 -3.91
C LYS A 161 3.30 2.44 -2.92
N ILE A 162 2.35 2.41 -1.99
CA ILE A 162 2.31 1.45 -0.89
C ILE A 162 0.94 0.81 -0.83
N ARG A 163 0.93 -0.51 -0.71
CA ARG A 163 -0.24 -1.30 -0.37
C ARG A 163 -0.05 -1.90 1.01
N TYR A 164 -0.99 -1.71 1.90
CA TYR A 164 -0.87 -2.11 3.29
C TYR A 164 -2.21 -2.52 3.90
N GLN A 165 -2.15 -3.23 5.01
CA GLN A 165 -3.30 -3.51 5.88
C GLN A 165 -3.12 -2.82 7.23
N VAL A 166 -4.24 -2.38 7.80
CA VAL A 166 -4.31 -2.02 9.22
C VAL A 166 -4.95 -3.20 9.93
N LEU A 167 -4.18 -3.86 10.79
CA LEU A 167 -4.63 -4.97 11.61
C LEU A 167 -5.03 -4.45 12.99
N ASP A 168 -6.12 -4.97 13.54
CA ASP A 168 -6.50 -4.72 14.92
C ASP A 168 -5.93 -5.83 15.82
N LYS A 169 -5.64 -5.50 17.09
CA LYS A 169 -5.20 -6.50 18.08
C LYS A 169 -6.19 -7.64 18.24
N THR A 170 -7.46 -7.39 17.97
CA THR A 170 -8.53 -8.40 18.02
C THR A 170 -8.55 -9.36 16.82
N ASP A 171 -7.72 -9.10 15.81
CA ASP A 171 -7.59 -9.97 14.62
C ASP A 171 -6.69 -11.21 14.86
N PHE A 172 -6.11 -11.33 16.10
CA PHE A 172 -5.14 -12.38 16.46
C PHE A 172 -5.67 -13.39 17.50
#